data_48a267fbe65c2a2f8f85a5a8772ee306
#
_entry.id   48a267fbe65c2a2f8f85a5a8772ee306
#
_cell.length_a   1.000
_cell.length_b   1.000
_cell.length_c   1.000
_cell.angle_alpha   90.00
_cell.angle_beta   90.00
_cell.angle_gamma   90.00
#
_symmetry.space_group_name_H-M   'P 1'
#
loop_
_entity.id
_entity.type
_entity.pdbx_description
1 polymer ?
#
loop_
_entity_poly.entity_id
_entity_poly.type
_entity_poly.pdbx_seq_one_letter_code
_entity_poly.pdbx_strand_id
1 'polypeptide(L)'
;MVPGVTLNLKGPSEKPVKLTIEPDREAAQEAIIKLVGGYNRLMADINILTRTDESLIGELDYLSDDEVKTAKQRLGILQGDSTLNLLRSSLQRTMAEPYETKDGSAMALAAQLGIATNARAPGAAGGYDKAKMRGYLEIEEDTLKKALVDHFEAAKQLFGNDTDGDLIVNSGLAYALDAALRPYVEKG
;
A
#
# COMPACT_ATOMS: atom_id res chain seq x y z
N MET A 1 -30.90 -3.74 -12.27
CA MET A 1 -30.28 -4.72 -11.35
C MET A 1 -28.89 -4.20 -11.03
N VAL A 2 -28.49 -4.15 -9.77
CA VAL A 2 -27.14 -3.63 -9.42
C VAL A 2 -26.17 -4.83 -9.47
N PRO A 3 -25.14 -4.79 -10.31
CA PRO A 3 -24.17 -5.87 -10.41
C PRO A 3 -23.48 -6.14 -9.06
N GLY A 4 -23.30 -7.43 -8.71
CA GLY A 4 -22.62 -7.81 -7.47
C GLY A 4 -23.46 -7.75 -6.18
N VAL A 5 -24.75 -7.38 -6.28
CA VAL A 5 -25.65 -7.33 -5.11
C VAL A 5 -26.69 -8.46 -5.20
N THR A 6 -26.69 -9.31 -4.18
CA THR A 6 -27.72 -10.37 -4.01
C THR A 6 -28.69 -9.93 -2.91
N LEU A 7 -29.98 -9.81 -3.25
CA LEU A 7 -31.04 -9.49 -2.30
C LEU A 7 -31.74 -10.78 -1.85
N ASN A 8 -31.72 -11.03 -0.54
CA ASN A 8 -32.40 -12.18 0.07
C ASN A 8 -33.69 -11.69 0.73
N LEU A 9 -34.83 -11.82 0.01
CA LEU A 9 -36.12 -11.38 0.50
C LEU A 9 -36.65 -12.41 1.51
N LYS A 10 -36.87 -11.99 2.77
CA LYS A 10 -37.31 -12.88 3.87
C LYS A 10 -38.82 -12.80 4.15
N GLY A 11 -39.55 -11.94 3.48
CA GLY A 11 -41.00 -11.80 3.64
C GLY A 11 -41.58 -10.62 2.87
N PRO A 12 -42.94 -10.53 2.78
CA PRO A 12 -43.60 -9.39 2.19
C PRO A 12 -43.52 -8.16 3.11
N SER A 13 -43.43 -6.97 2.51
CA SER A 13 -43.46 -5.69 3.21
C SER A 13 -44.74 -4.92 2.83
N GLU A 14 -45.42 -4.35 3.79
CA GLU A 14 -46.63 -3.54 3.55
C GLU A 14 -46.32 -2.15 2.95
N LYS A 15 -45.04 -1.73 3.03
CA LYS A 15 -44.57 -0.45 2.49
C LYS A 15 -43.38 -0.66 1.61
N PRO A 16 -43.16 0.17 0.56
CA PRO A 16 -41.94 0.17 -0.22
C PRO A 16 -40.73 0.39 0.67
N VAL A 17 -39.76 -0.52 0.61
CA VAL A 17 -38.47 -0.40 1.31
C VAL A 17 -37.46 0.18 0.32
N LYS A 18 -36.87 1.33 0.66
CA LYS A 18 -35.79 1.93 -0.10
C LYS A 18 -34.46 1.30 0.36
N LEU A 19 -33.78 0.66 -0.55
CA LEU A 19 -32.42 0.18 -0.33
C LEU A 19 -31.43 1.21 -0.87
N THR A 20 -30.51 1.66 -0.03
CA THR A 20 -29.40 2.52 -0.43
C THR A 20 -28.14 1.67 -0.39
N ILE A 21 -27.41 1.64 -1.50
CA ILE A 21 -26.12 0.94 -1.61
C ILE A 21 -25.05 2.02 -1.66
N GLU A 22 -24.15 2.00 -0.69
CA GLU A 22 -23.03 2.93 -0.60
C GLU A 22 -21.72 2.14 -0.59
N PRO A 23 -20.61 2.75 -1.08
CA PRO A 23 -19.29 2.15 -0.97
C PRO A 23 -18.90 1.92 0.49
N ASP A 24 -18.33 0.77 0.80
CA ASP A 24 -17.76 0.49 2.11
C ASP A 24 -16.36 1.14 2.23
N ARG A 25 -16.37 2.39 2.67
CA ARG A 25 -15.14 3.19 2.81
C ARG A 25 -14.27 2.73 3.96
N GLU A 26 -14.86 2.17 5.01
CA GLU A 26 -14.11 1.64 6.16
C GLU A 26 -13.33 0.40 5.74
N ALA A 27 -13.97 -0.55 5.06
CA ALA A 27 -13.27 -1.72 4.54
C ALA A 27 -12.17 -1.35 3.53
N ALA A 28 -12.39 -0.33 2.69
CA ALA A 28 -11.38 0.18 1.78
C ALA A 28 -10.18 0.80 2.54
N GLN A 29 -10.45 1.61 3.56
CA GLN A 29 -9.41 2.20 4.42
C GLN A 29 -8.59 1.11 5.10
N GLU A 30 -9.24 0.10 5.72
CA GLU A 30 -8.55 -1.02 6.35
C GLU A 30 -7.67 -1.81 5.36
N ALA A 31 -8.17 -2.04 4.14
CA ALA A 31 -7.40 -2.74 3.11
C ALA A 31 -6.13 -1.95 2.72
N ILE A 32 -6.24 -0.63 2.60
CA ILE A 32 -5.10 0.25 2.31
C ILE A 32 -4.09 0.23 3.47
N ILE A 33 -4.55 0.33 4.72
CA ILE A 33 -3.68 0.26 5.89
C ILE A 33 -2.94 -1.09 5.94
N LYS A 34 -3.63 -2.21 5.68
CA LYS A 34 -3.02 -3.54 5.62
C LYS A 34 -1.97 -3.64 4.49
N LEU A 35 -2.25 -3.08 3.32
CA LEU A 35 -1.30 -3.04 2.20
C LEU A 35 -0.03 -2.28 2.57
N VAL A 36 -0.17 -1.08 3.13
CA VAL A 36 0.97 -0.25 3.56
C VAL A 36 1.76 -0.92 4.68
N GLY A 37 1.07 -1.54 5.65
CA GLY A 37 1.71 -2.32 6.72
C GLY A 37 2.53 -3.50 6.17
N GLY A 38 1.96 -4.27 5.22
CA GLY A 38 2.66 -5.37 4.55
C GLY A 38 3.87 -4.89 3.75
N TYR A 39 3.72 -3.78 3.00
CA TYR A 39 4.82 -3.15 2.28
C TYR A 39 5.95 -2.73 3.23
N ASN A 40 5.64 -2.05 4.32
CA ASN A 40 6.63 -1.60 5.30
C ASN A 40 7.36 -2.77 5.95
N ARG A 41 6.66 -3.87 6.26
CA ARG A 41 7.28 -5.08 6.80
C ARG A 41 8.25 -5.71 5.81
N LEU A 42 7.88 -5.83 4.55
CA LEU A 42 8.78 -6.31 3.49
C LEU A 42 10.00 -5.41 3.32
N MET A 43 9.81 -4.09 3.33
CA MET A 43 10.91 -3.12 3.25
C MET A 43 11.85 -3.22 4.46
N ALA A 44 11.32 -3.47 5.66
CA ALA A 44 12.11 -3.70 6.86
C ALA A 44 12.97 -4.97 6.74
N ASP A 45 12.38 -6.08 6.28
CA ASP A 45 13.11 -7.33 6.07
C ASP A 45 14.24 -7.17 5.03
N ILE A 46 13.97 -6.51 3.90
CA ILE A 46 15.00 -6.21 2.89
C ILE A 46 16.10 -5.32 3.49
N ASN A 47 15.75 -4.29 4.26
CA ASN A 47 16.75 -3.43 4.90
C ASN A 47 17.59 -4.19 5.92
N ILE A 48 17.01 -5.04 6.76
CA ILE A 48 17.74 -5.88 7.72
C ILE A 48 18.71 -6.81 7.00
N LEU A 49 18.28 -7.46 5.94
CA LEU A 49 19.12 -8.40 5.20
C LEU A 49 20.28 -7.73 4.45
N THR A 50 20.07 -6.50 3.94
CA THR A 50 21.02 -5.85 3.03
C THR A 50 21.89 -4.76 3.66
N ARG A 51 21.60 -4.36 4.90
CA ARG A 51 22.31 -3.27 5.60
C ARG A 51 22.89 -3.76 6.91
N THR A 52 23.95 -3.08 7.39
CA THR A 52 24.67 -3.42 8.64
C THR A 52 24.39 -2.46 9.79
N ASP A 53 23.44 -1.54 9.61
CA ASP A 53 23.10 -0.51 10.59
C ASP A 53 22.13 -1.08 11.63
N GLU A 54 22.61 -1.31 12.85
CA GLU A 54 21.81 -1.87 13.95
C GLU A 54 20.63 -0.96 14.38
N SER A 55 20.68 0.35 14.09
CA SER A 55 19.60 1.27 14.40
C SER A 55 18.29 0.91 13.68
N LEU A 56 18.39 0.20 12.54
CA LEU A 56 17.24 -0.31 11.79
C LEU A 56 16.27 -1.11 12.65
N ILE A 57 16.80 -1.96 13.53
CA ILE A 57 15.99 -2.86 14.35
C ILE A 57 15.32 -2.06 15.47
N GLY A 58 16.01 -1.06 16.03
CA GLY A 58 15.45 -0.19 17.07
C GLY A 58 14.35 0.76 16.58
N GLU A 59 14.23 0.97 15.26
CA GLU A 59 13.17 1.76 14.64
C GLU A 59 11.85 0.98 14.44
N LEU A 60 11.90 -0.37 14.64
CA LEU A 60 10.77 -1.28 14.41
C LEU A 60 10.12 -1.65 15.75
N ASP A 61 9.30 -0.76 16.28
CA ASP A 61 8.63 -0.88 17.58
C ASP A 61 7.58 -2.00 17.67
N TYR A 62 7.19 -2.56 16.53
CA TYR A 62 6.24 -3.67 16.43
C TYR A 62 6.87 -5.06 16.54
N LEU A 63 8.21 -5.16 16.61
CA LEU A 63 8.89 -6.44 16.74
C LEU A 63 8.84 -6.96 18.18
N SER A 64 8.50 -8.23 18.34
CA SER A 64 8.67 -8.94 19.60
C SER A 64 10.15 -9.20 19.92
N ASP A 65 10.47 -9.51 21.17
CA ASP A 65 11.85 -9.80 21.62
C ASP A 65 12.53 -10.92 20.80
N ASP A 66 11.77 -11.93 20.38
CA ASP A 66 12.30 -13.03 19.58
C ASP A 66 12.50 -12.62 18.11
N GLU A 67 11.63 -11.77 17.57
CA GLU A 67 11.82 -11.18 16.23
C GLU A 67 13.03 -10.24 16.23
N VAL A 68 13.26 -9.45 17.28
CA VAL A 68 14.46 -8.61 17.46
C VAL A 68 15.73 -9.46 17.46
N LYS A 69 15.77 -10.59 18.20
CA LYS A 69 16.91 -11.52 18.18
C LYS A 69 17.19 -12.08 16.79
N THR A 70 16.11 -12.49 16.10
CA THR A 70 16.19 -13.02 14.74
C THR A 70 16.68 -11.96 13.77
N ALA A 71 16.17 -10.73 13.86
CA ALA A 71 16.58 -9.60 13.04
C ALA A 71 18.07 -9.27 13.22
N LYS A 72 18.57 -9.26 14.48
CA LYS A 72 20.01 -9.08 14.77
C LYS A 72 20.89 -10.15 14.14
N GLN A 73 20.45 -11.42 14.14
CA GLN A 73 21.18 -12.52 13.49
C GLN A 73 21.21 -12.41 11.96
N ARG A 74 20.19 -11.79 11.37
CA ARG A 74 20.03 -11.63 9.92
C ARG A 74 20.61 -10.32 9.40
N LEU A 75 21.00 -9.40 10.28
CA LEU A 75 21.46 -8.09 9.91
C LEU A 75 22.69 -8.17 9.00
N GLY A 76 22.53 -7.68 7.77
CA GLY A 76 23.59 -7.58 6.77
C GLY A 76 24.07 -8.89 6.16
N ILE A 77 23.43 -10.04 6.43
CA ILE A 77 23.90 -11.34 5.87
C ILE A 77 23.85 -11.39 4.33
N LEU A 78 23.03 -10.56 3.71
CA LEU A 78 22.93 -10.37 2.27
C LEU A 78 23.36 -8.95 1.86
N GLN A 79 24.33 -8.38 2.57
CA GLN A 79 24.88 -7.07 2.22
C GLN A 79 25.41 -7.06 0.78
N GLY A 80 24.96 -6.08 0.00
CA GLY A 80 25.38 -5.96 -1.41
C GLY A 80 24.62 -6.87 -2.38
N ASP A 81 23.62 -7.65 -1.92
CA ASP A 81 22.79 -8.43 -2.82
C ASP A 81 22.05 -7.53 -3.82
N SER A 82 22.36 -7.73 -5.11
CA SER A 82 21.81 -6.90 -6.19
C SER A 82 20.31 -7.16 -6.42
N THR A 83 19.86 -8.39 -6.21
CA THR A 83 18.47 -8.81 -6.43
C THR A 83 17.55 -8.11 -5.43
N LEU A 84 17.89 -8.15 -4.14
CA LEU A 84 17.13 -7.46 -3.10
C LEU A 84 17.17 -5.94 -3.25
N ASN A 85 18.32 -5.37 -3.67
CA ASN A 85 18.43 -3.94 -3.93
C ASN A 85 17.57 -3.50 -5.14
N LEU A 86 17.51 -4.33 -6.20
CA LEU A 86 16.65 -4.09 -7.35
C LEU A 86 15.16 -4.21 -6.97
N LEU A 87 14.80 -5.24 -6.20
CA LEU A 87 13.44 -5.41 -5.70
C LEU A 87 12.99 -4.19 -4.88
N ARG A 88 13.83 -3.75 -3.91
CA ARG A 88 13.56 -2.55 -3.10
C ARG A 88 13.32 -1.33 -3.98
N SER A 89 14.19 -1.09 -4.96
CA SER A 89 14.07 0.06 -5.87
C SER A 89 12.84 -0.03 -6.76
N SER A 90 12.48 -1.24 -7.21
CA SER A 90 11.26 -1.49 -7.98
C SER A 90 10.01 -1.18 -7.16
N LEU A 91 9.93 -1.69 -5.93
CA LEU A 91 8.80 -1.45 -5.03
C LEU A 91 8.61 0.04 -4.72
N GLN A 92 9.71 0.76 -4.43
CA GLN A 92 9.66 2.21 -4.19
C GLN A 92 9.18 2.98 -5.43
N ARG A 93 9.64 2.60 -6.62
CA ARG A 93 9.20 3.21 -7.88
C ARG A 93 7.72 2.95 -8.13
N THR A 94 7.26 1.71 -7.98
CA THR A 94 5.85 1.34 -8.13
C THR A 94 4.94 2.17 -7.22
N MET A 95 5.35 2.46 -5.98
CA MET A 95 4.58 3.32 -5.07
C MET A 95 4.57 4.80 -5.48
N ALA A 96 5.53 5.25 -6.28
CA ALA A 96 5.68 6.65 -6.70
C ALA A 96 5.15 6.93 -8.11
N GLU A 97 4.89 5.90 -8.92
CA GLU A 97 4.39 6.04 -10.29
C GLU A 97 2.92 6.47 -10.33
N PRO A 98 2.52 7.25 -11.34
CA PRO A 98 1.12 7.59 -11.57
C PRO A 98 0.38 6.42 -12.25
N TYR A 99 -0.89 6.23 -11.86
CA TYR A 99 -1.81 5.27 -12.45
C TYR A 99 -3.03 5.98 -13.05
N GLU A 100 -3.53 5.47 -14.16
CA GLU A 100 -4.71 6.04 -14.80
C GLU A 100 -5.97 5.77 -13.97
N THR A 101 -6.73 6.83 -13.71
CA THR A 101 -8.03 6.78 -13.06
C THR A 101 -9.02 7.69 -13.77
N LYS A 102 -10.30 7.53 -13.50
CA LYS A 102 -11.35 8.40 -14.09
C LYS A 102 -11.20 9.88 -13.76
N ASP A 103 -10.55 10.21 -12.63
CA ASP A 103 -10.34 11.59 -12.19
C ASP A 103 -8.99 12.15 -12.71
N GLY A 104 -8.27 11.38 -13.54
CA GLY A 104 -7.03 11.77 -14.18
C GLY A 104 -5.97 12.23 -13.16
N SER A 105 -5.32 13.35 -13.40
CA SER A 105 -4.26 13.86 -12.53
C SER A 105 -4.72 14.26 -11.13
N ALA A 106 -6.01 14.38 -10.87
CA ALA A 106 -6.53 14.67 -9.53
C ALA A 106 -6.45 13.47 -8.59
N MET A 107 -6.39 12.23 -9.13
CA MET A 107 -6.25 11.01 -8.36
C MET A 107 -5.46 9.96 -9.17
N ALA A 108 -4.18 10.17 -9.35
CA ALA A 108 -3.29 9.30 -10.09
C ALA A 108 -2.14 8.71 -9.24
N LEU A 109 -1.87 9.28 -8.09
CA LEU A 109 -0.72 8.95 -7.24
C LEU A 109 -1.17 8.48 -5.86
N ALA A 110 -0.47 7.51 -5.28
CA ALA A 110 -0.67 7.09 -3.89
C ALA A 110 -0.54 8.27 -2.90
N ALA A 111 0.32 9.24 -3.20
CA ALA A 111 0.50 10.46 -2.40
C ALA A 111 -0.78 11.31 -2.29
N GLN A 112 -1.66 11.26 -3.30
CA GLN A 112 -2.96 11.98 -3.27
C GLN A 112 -3.98 11.29 -2.35
N LEU A 113 -3.75 10.02 -2.01
CA LEU A 113 -4.45 9.31 -0.94
C LEU A 113 -3.81 9.51 0.44
N GLY A 114 -2.81 10.36 0.57
CA GLY A 114 -2.06 10.54 1.82
C GLY A 114 -1.03 9.43 2.09
N ILE A 115 -0.67 8.61 1.09
CA ILE A 115 0.32 7.54 1.21
C ILE A 115 1.62 7.99 0.57
N ALA A 116 2.62 8.31 1.36
CA ALA A 116 3.90 8.80 0.86
C ALA A 116 5.07 8.41 1.75
N THR A 117 6.27 8.41 1.17
CA THR A 117 7.51 8.40 1.97
C THR A 117 7.76 9.82 2.48
N ASN A 118 7.81 10.01 3.79
CA ASN A 118 8.13 11.30 4.36
C ASN A 118 9.61 11.37 4.75
N ALA A 119 10.47 11.75 3.80
CA ALA A 119 11.91 11.84 4.01
C ALA A 119 12.35 13.15 4.70
N ARG A 120 11.44 14.13 4.92
CA ARG A 120 11.77 15.39 5.58
C ARG A 120 11.52 15.31 7.07
N ALA A 121 12.52 15.66 7.86
CA ALA A 121 12.35 15.84 9.30
C ALA A 121 11.50 17.11 9.57
N PRO A 122 10.48 17.06 10.46
CA PRO A 122 9.71 18.23 10.85
C PRO A 122 10.63 19.32 11.44
N GLY A 123 10.52 20.54 10.93
CA GLY A 123 11.24 21.70 11.46
C GLY A 123 12.73 21.82 11.07
N ALA A 124 13.27 20.93 10.28
CA ALA A 124 14.63 21.02 9.77
C ALA A 124 14.68 21.76 8.43
N ALA A 125 15.34 22.89 8.37
CA ALA A 125 15.64 23.57 7.12
C ALA A 125 16.59 22.72 6.26
N GLY A 126 16.01 21.84 5.41
CA GLY A 126 16.77 20.97 4.51
C GLY A 126 17.33 19.69 5.14
N GLY A 127 16.98 19.35 6.38
CA GLY A 127 17.38 18.09 7.03
C GLY A 127 16.54 16.90 6.57
N TYR A 128 17.20 15.74 6.45
CA TYR A 128 16.55 14.46 6.15
C TYR A 128 16.61 13.56 7.38
N ASP A 129 15.49 12.87 7.64
CA ASP A 129 15.45 11.81 8.64
C ASP A 129 15.94 10.51 8.01
N LYS A 130 17.04 9.97 8.53
CA LYS A 130 17.63 8.72 8.01
C LYS A 130 16.68 7.52 8.10
N ALA A 131 15.85 7.45 9.15
CA ALA A 131 14.86 6.40 9.31
C ALA A 131 13.82 6.46 8.19
N LYS A 132 13.36 7.65 7.85
CA LYS A 132 12.40 7.87 6.76
C LYS A 132 12.99 7.62 5.36
N MET A 133 14.31 7.68 5.21
CA MET A 133 15.02 7.30 3.97
C MET A 133 15.12 5.78 3.75
N ARG A 134 14.56 4.96 4.64
CA ARG A 134 14.51 3.50 4.50
C ARG A 134 13.49 3.01 3.46
N GLY A 135 12.66 3.91 2.95
CA GLY A 135 11.62 3.61 1.97
C GLY A 135 10.30 3.15 2.58
N TYR A 136 10.11 3.36 3.89
CA TYR A 136 8.83 3.12 4.54
C TYR A 136 7.80 4.15 4.11
N LEU A 137 6.53 3.72 4.11
CA LEU A 137 5.38 4.56 3.80
C LEU A 137 4.69 5.00 5.08
N GLU A 138 4.21 6.23 5.07
CA GLU A 138 3.33 6.79 6.08
C GLU A 138 1.96 7.06 5.47
N ILE A 139 0.91 6.95 6.27
CA ILE A 139 -0.47 7.28 5.87
C ILE A 139 -0.89 8.51 6.67
N GLU A 140 -1.31 9.56 5.98
CA GLU A 140 -2.03 10.66 6.57
C GLU A 140 -3.52 10.33 6.56
N GLU A 141 -4.07 9.95 7.73
CA GLU A 141 -5.42 9.40 7.84
C GLU A 141 -6.51 10.35 7.40
N ASP A 142 -6.38 11.66 7.69
CA ASP A 142 -7.40 12.64 7.32
C ASP A 142 -7.46 12.84 5.80
N THR A 143 -6.30 12.87 5.14
CA THR A 143 -6.21 12.90 3.68
C THR A 143 -6.78 11.63 3.07
N LEU A 144 -6.47 10.45 3.62
CA LEU A 144 -7.02 9.18 3.15
C LEU A 144 -8.55 9.15 3.26
N LYS A 145 -9.09 9.51 4.42
CA LYS A 145 -10.55 9.56 4.65
C LYS A 145 -11.24 10.51 3.68
N LYS A 146 -10.68 11.71 3.51
CA LYS A 146 -11.21 12.70 2.58
C LYS A 146 -11.18 12.20 1.13
N ALA A 147 -10.07 11.63 0.68
CA ALA A 147 -9.95 11.09 -0.67
C ALA A 147 -10.93 9.94 -0.92
N LEU A 148 -11.18 9.07 0.07
CA LEU A 148 -12.18 8.00 -0.03
C LEU A 148 -13.62 8.52 0.00
N VAL A 149 -13.87 9.72 0.53
CA VAL A 149 -15.19 10.37 0.43
C VAL A 149 -15.39 11.01 -0.93
N ASP A 150 -14.40 11.78 -1.38
CA ASP A 150 -14.52 12.65 -2.56
C ASP A 150 -14.25 11.90 -3.87
N HIS A 151 -13.35 10.88 -3.86
CA HIS A 151 -12.81 10.22 -5.06
C HIS A 151 -12.82 8.69 -4.97
N PHE A 152 -13.83 8.06 -4.34
CA PHE A 152 -13.83 6.61 -4.06
C PHE A 152 -13.55 5.74 -5.29
N GLU A 153 -14.24 5.98 -6.39
CA GLU A 153 -14.07 5.16 -7.61
C GLU A 153 -12.69 5.37 -8.27
N ALA A 154 -12.16 6.59 -8.22
CA ALA A 154 -10.80 6.85 -8.70
C ALA A 154 -9.75 6.23 -7.77
N ALA A 155 -9.96 6.29 -6.45
CA ALA A 155 -9.11 5.59 -5.48
C ALA A 155 -9.11 4.07 -5.74
N LYS A 156 -10.28 3.47 -5.99
CA LYS A 156 -10.38 2.05 -6.36
C LYS A 156 -9.60 1.74 -7.63
N GLN A 157 -9.76 2.55 -8.68
CA GLN A 157 -9.04 2.40 -9.94
C GLN A 157 -7.52 2.57 -9.79
N LEU A 158 -7.08 3.46 -8.88
CA LEU A 158 -5.66 3.62 -8.58
C LEU A 158 -5.02 2.33 -8.07
N PHE A 159 -5.73 1.51 -7.28
CA PHE A 159 -5.23 0.22 -6.82
C PHE A 159 -5.42 -0.90 -7.84
N GLY A 160 -6.53 -0.91 -8.55
CA GLY A 160 -6.82 -1.93 -9.54
C GLY A 160 -7.82 -1.45 -10.58
N ASN A 161 -7.40 -1.39 -11.83
CA ASN A 161 -8.19 -0.93 -12.95
C ASN A 161 -8.23 -1.98 -14.06
N ASP A 162 -9.40 -2.16 -14.64
CA ASP A 162 -9.64 -2.89 -15.88
C ASP A 162 -9.69 -1.83 -17.00
N THR A 163 -8.65 -1.78 -17.82
CA THR A 163 -8.49 -0.73 -18.85
C THR A 163 -9.07 -1.13 -20.21
N ASP A 164 -9.36 -2.42 -20.43
CA ASP A 164 -9.88 -2.95 -21.70
C ASP A 164 -11.33 -3.48 -21.60
N GLY A 165 -11.90 -3.55 -20.39
CA GLY A 165 -13.30 -3.88 -20.17
C GLY A 165 -13.61 -5.36 -20.17
N ASP A 166 -12.62 -6.23 -20.01
CA ASP A 166 -12.78 -7.68 -19.95
C ASP A 166 -13.09 -8.21 -18.55
N LEU A 167 -13.27 -7.35 -17.56
CA LEU A 167 -13.51 -7.61 -16.15
C LEU A 167 -12.29 -8.18 -15.38
N ILE A 168 -11.11 -8.16 -15.98
CA ILE A 168 -9.86 -8.57 -15.35
C ILE A 168 -9.03 -7.31 -15.04
N VAL A 169 -8.55 -7.22 -13.81
CA VAL A 169 -7.65 -6.11 -13.42
C VAL A 169 -6.31 -6.29 -14.14
N ASN A 170 -5.95 -5.32 -14.98
CA ASN A 170 -4.73 -5.32 -15.80
C ASN A 170 -3.84 -4.09 -15.55
N SER A 171 -4.23 -3.20 -14.66
CA SER A 171 -3.50 -1.98 -14.29
C SER A 171 -3.74 -1.60 -12.82
N GLY A 172 -2.98 -0.64 -12.32
CA GLY A 172 -3.09 -0.10 -10.97
C GLY A 172 -1.98 -0.53 -10.04
N LEU A 173 -1.88 0.14 -8.90
CA LEU A 173 -0.83 0.00 -7.92
C LEU A 173 -0.71 -1.43 -7.38
N ALA A 174 -1.82 -2.05 -6.98
CA ALA A 174 -1.81 -3.40 -6.43
C ALA A 174 -1.41 -4.43 -7.50
N TYR A 175 -1.88 -4.26 -8.74
CA TYR A 175 -1.47 -5.08 -9.87
C TYR A 175 0.04 -4.96 -10.14
N ALA A 176 0.58 -3.74 -10.13
CA ALA A 176 2.00 -3.50 -10.35
C ALA A 176 2.88 -4.05 -9.22
N LEU A 177 2.42 -3.98 -7.96
CA LEU A 177 3.10 -4.61 -6.82
C LEU A 177 3.11 -6.13 -6.94
N ASP A 178 1.97 -6.75 -7.31
CA ASP A 178 1.89 -8.19 -7.56
C ASP A 178 2.87 -8.61 -8.66
N ALA A 179 2.87 -7.90 -9.79
CA ALA A 179 3.78 -8.16 -10.90
C ALA A 179 5.26 -8.02 -10.50
N ALA A 180 5.60 -7.05 -9.65
CA ALA A 180 6.96 -6.87 -9.14
C ALA A 180 7.40 -7.98 -8.18
N LEU A 181 6.47 -8.56 -7.41
CA LEU A 181 6.74 -9.61 -6.42
C LEU A 181 6.68 -11.03 -6.99
N ARG A 182 5.88 -11.26 -8.02
CA ARG A 182 5.61 -12.59 -8.61
C ARG A 182 6.87 -13.38 -8.92
N PRO A 183 7.95 -12.82 -9.52
CA PRO A 183 9.18 -13.56 -9.81
C PRO A 183 9.89 -14.13 -8.57
N TYR A 184 9.58 -13.60 -7.38
CA TYR A 184 10.23 -13.98 -6.13
C TYR A 184 9.40 -14.95 -5.29
N VAL A 185 8.10 -15.08 -5.55
CA VAL A 185 7.18 -15.94 -4.77
C VAL A 185 6.67 -17.15 -5.55
N GLU A 186 6.57 -17.06 -6.86
CA GLU A 186 6.26 -18.22 -7.72
C GLU A 186 7.53 -19.04 -7.91
N LYS A 187 7.55 -20.21 -7.29
CA LYS A 187 8.55 -21.23 -7.63
C LYS A 187 8.21 -21.80 -8.99
N GLY A 188 9.14 -21.67 -9.95
CA GLY A 188 9.06 -22.35 -11.22
C GLY A 188 9.02 -23.87 -11.08
#